data_d4861969f0920e1c7f70353ccc745963
#
_entry.id   d4861969f0920e1c7f70353ccc745963
#
_cell.length_a   1.000
_cell.length_b   1.000
_cell.length_c   1.000
_cell.angle_alpha   90.00
_cell.angle_beta   90.00
_cell.angle_gamma   90.00
#
_symmetry.space_group_name_H-M   'P 1'
#
loop_
_entity.id
_entity.type
_entity.pdbx_description
1 polymer ?
#
loop_
_entity_poly.entity_id
_entity_poly.type
_entity_poly.pdbx_seq_one_letter_code
_entity_poly.pdbx_strand_id
1 'polypeptide(L)'
;MALPTPLTRLIEELQRLPGIGPKSAQRLAFHILRTPRDDADRLVDAVRDVKEHVTYCSLCNNITDVDPCAFCSADDRNQHIICVVEEPQNVSAIERTREFKGVYHVLMGALSPLQGIGPDDLKIKGLLARVNNGVSEIILATNPNVEGEATAIYLARLLKPLGVKVTRIAMGVPVGSDLEYADEVTMHKAIEGRREV
;
A
#
# COMPACT_ATOMS: atom_id res chain seq x y z
N MET A 1 15.34 -13.77 39.52
CA MET A 1 16.00 -12.44 39.44
C MET A 1 15.15 -11.56 38.50
N ALA A 2 14.65 -10.41 38.95
CA ALA A 2 13.96 -9.47 38.11
C ALA A 2 14.97 -8.75 37.20
N LEU A 3 14.61 -8.52 35.92
CA LEU A 3 15.42 -7.70 35.01
C LEU A 3 15.40 -6.23 35.48
N PRO A 4 16.47 -5.45 35.20
CA PRO A 4 16.44 -4.01 35.44
C PRO A 4 15.28 -3.30 34.72
N THR A 5 14.66 -2.35 35.42
CA THR A 5 13.47 -1.64 34.90
C THR A 5 13.65 -1.08 33.47
N PRO A 6 14.78 -0.44 33.08
CA PRO A 6 14.95 0.05 31.71
C PRO A 6 14.92 -1.07 30.66
N LEU A 7 15.50 -2.23 30.98
CA LEU A 7 15.51 -3.38 30.08
C LEU A 7 14.10 -4.00 29.94
N THR A 8 13.37 -4.09 31.02
CA THR A 8 11.98 -4.56 31.02
C THR A 8 11.11 -3.67 30.14
N ARG A 9 11.21 -2.35 30.30
CA ARG A 9 10.48 -1.38 29.49
C ARG A 9 10.80 -1.51 27.99
N LEU A 10 12.07 -1.68 27.62
CA LEU A 10 12.45 -1.89 26.22
C LEU A 10 11.82 -3.18 25.66
N ILE A 11 11.82 -4.27 26.43
CA ILE A 11 11.16 -5.53 26.02
C ILE A 11 9.66 -5.32 25.80
N GLU A 12 8.99 -4.61 26.69
CA GLU A 12 7.56 -4.32 26.60
C GLU A 12 7.23 -3.49 25.34
N GLU A 13 8.00 -2.44 25.04
CA GLU A 13 7.81 -1.64 23.83
C GLU A 13 8.05 -2.44 22.55
N LEU A 14 9.06 -3.29 22.52
CA LEU A 14 9.32 -4.18 21.39
C LEU A 14 8.21 -5.21 21.18
N GLN A 15 7.56 -5.69 22.25
CA GLN A 15 6.42 -6.61 22.15
C GLN A 15 5.17 -5.97 21.55
N ARG A 16 5.05 -4.64 21.54
CA ARG A 16 3.94 -3.93 20.91
C ARG A 16 4.04 -3.92 19.39
N LEU A 17 5.20 -4.27 18.85
CA LEU A 17 5.40 -4.34 17.41
C LEU A 17 4.77 -5.63 16.85
N PRO A 18 3.99 -5.53 15.73
CA PRO A 18 3.35 -6.69 15.14
C PRO A 18 4.38 -7.76 14.75
N GLY A 19 4.08 -9.03 15.06
CA GLY A 19 4.96 -10.16 14.77
C GLY A 19 6.11 -10.36 15.76
N ILE A 20 6.29 -9.48 16.77
CA ILE A 20 7.32 -9.63 17.79
C ILE A 20 6.72 -10.21 19.07
N GLY A 21 6.97 -11.50 19.29
CA GLY A 21 6.60 -12.19 20.54
C GLY A 21 7.61 -11.98 21.67
N PRO A 22 7.27 -12.43 22.90
CA PRO A 22 8.11 -12.22 24.10
C PRO A 22 9.57 -12.67 23.96
N LYS A 23 9.80 -13.85 23.36
CA LYS A 23 11.17 -14.38 23.13
C LYS A 23 11.97 -13.52 22.16
N SER A 24 11.35 -13.05 21.08
CA SER A 24 12.00 -12.18 20.09
C SER A 24 12.29 -10.81 20.68
N ALA A 25 11.35 -10.21 21.40
CA ALA A 25 11.52 -8.93 22.08
C ALA A 25 12.70 -8.98 23.08
N GLN A 26 12.76 -10.03 23.91
CA GLN A 26 13.86 -10.21 24.85
C GLN A 26 15.19 -10.33 24.12
N ARG A 27 15.27 -11.13 23.04
CA ARG A 27 16.49 -11.29 22.23
C ARG A 27 16.94 -9.96 21.61
N LEU A 28 16.02 -9.17 21.07
CA LEU A 28 16.29 -7.85 20.50
C LEU A 28 16.77 -6.87 21.58
N ALA A 29 16.12 -6.81 22.73
CA ALA A 29 16.52 -5.94 23.84
C ALA A 29 17.92 -6.25 24.37
N PHE A 30 18.27 -7.54 24.51
CA PHE A 30 19.63 -7.94 24.89
C PHE A 30 20.67 -7.66 23.80
N HIS A 31 20.27 -7.72 22.52
CA HIS A 31 21.13 -7.30 21.42
C HIS A 31 21.44 -5.81 21.52
N ILE A 32 20.41 -4.97 21.64
CA ILE A 32 20.56 -3.51 21.79
C ILE A 32 21.40 -3.16 23.01
N LEU A 33 21.21 -3.85 24.14
CA LEU A 33 22.04 -3.64 25.36
C LEU A 33 23.53 -3.88 25.13
N ARG A 34 23.88 -4.83 24.25
CA ARG A 34 25.28 -5.20 23.95
C ARG A 34 25.88 -4.39 22.80
N THR A 35 25.05 -3.75 21.99
CA THR A 35 25.49 -2.93 20.87
C THR A 35 26.16 -1.64 21.38
N PRO A 36 27.17 -1.10 20.67
CA PRO A 36 27.74 0.20 20.98
C PRO A 36 26.65 1.29 21.05
N ARG A 37 26.85 2.27 21.92
CA ARG A 37 25.87 3.34 22.16
C ARG A 37 25.49 4.07 20.85
N ASP A 38 26.48 4.39 20.02
CA ASP A 38 26.25 5.10 18.74
C ASP A 38 25.32 4.32 17.79
N ASP A 39 25.38 2.99 17.80
CA ASP A 39 24.50 2.15 16.98
C ASP A 39 23.07 2.16 17.53
N ALA A 40 22.92 2.14 18.85
CA ALA A 40 21.61 2.25 19.49
C ALA A 40 20.99 3.65 19.27
N ASP A 41 21.79 4.70 19.37
CA ASP A 41 21.36 6.08 19.13
C ASP A 41 20.92 6.26 17.67
N ARG A 42 21.64 5.69 16.67
CA ARG A 42 21.20 5.69 15.27
C ARG A 42 19.83 5.04 15.06
N LEU A 43 19.52 3.96 15.76
CA LEU A 43 18.19 3.33 15.68
C LEU A 43 17.11 4.26 16.26
N VAL A 44 17.39 4.89 17.40
CA VAL A 44 16.46 5.84 18.03
C VAL A 44 16.20 7.03 17.10
N ASP A 45 17.24 7.59 16.50
CA ASP A 45 17.14 8.71 15.58
C ASP A 45 16.36 8.33 14.32
N ALA A 46 16.62 7.16 13.73
CA ALA A 46 15.87 6.68 12.56
C ALA A 46 14.36 6.52 12.85
N VAL A 47 14.00 6.02 14.04
CA VAL A 47 12.59 5.92 14.45
C VAL A 47 11.96 7.30 14.62
N ARG A 48 12.70 8.25 15.19
CA ARG A 48 12.25 9.63 15.37
C ARG A 48 12.06 10.33 14.02
N ASP A 49 13.04 10.23 13.13
CA ASP A 49 13.01 10.82 11.80
C ASP A 49 11.80 10.38 10.98
N VAL A 50 11.46 9.09 11.01
CA VAL A 50 10.24 8.58 10.35
C VAL A 50 8.98 9.26 10.91
N LYS A 51 8.91 9.47 12.24
CA LYS A 51 7.73 10.07 12.88
C LYS A 51 7.64 11.57 12.66
N GLU A 52 8.75 12.26 12.50
CA GLU A 52 8.83 13.72 12.36
C GLU A 52 8.75 14.17 10.89
N HIS A 53 9.34 13.41 9.96
CA HIS A 53 9.52 13.85 8.57
C HIS A 53 8.70 13.08 7.55
N VAL A 54 8.17 11.88 7.87
CA VAL A 54 7.34 11.13 6.94
C VAL A 54 5.86 11.42 7.17
N THR A 55 5.19 11.85 6.10
CA THR A 55 3.76 12.20 6.10
C THR A 55 3.05 11.57 4.90
N TYR A 56 1.78 11.87 4.72
CA TYR A 56 0.99 11.48 3.55
C TYR A 56 0.85 12.65 2.58
N CYS A 57 1.09 12.38 1.30
CA CYS A 57 0.90 13.35 0.22
C CYS A 57 -0.54 13.85 0.20
N SER A 58 -0.73 15.16 0.20
CA SER A 58 -2.04 15.82 0.19
C SER A 58 -2.88 15.48 -1.05
N LEU A 59 -2.25 15.11 -2.18
CA LEU A 59 -2.93 14.80 -3.43
C LEU A 59 -3.27 13.31 -3.59
N CYS A 60 -2.34 12.42 -3.26
CA CYS A 60 -2.47 11.00 -3.58
C CYS A 60 -2.48 10.05 -2.37
N ASN A 61 -2.25 10.56 -1.16
CA ASN A 61 -2.13 9.82 0.10
C ASN A 61 -0.98 8.79 0.14
N ASN A 62 -0.01 8.85 -0.80
CA ASN A 62 1.21 8.06 -0.66
C ASN A 62 2.09 8.63 0.44
N ILE A 63 2.94 7.78 1.03
CA ILE A 63 3.95 8.24 2.01
C ILE A 63 5.01 9.09 1.32
N THR A 64 5.44 10.15 1.99
CA THR A 64 6.41 11.10 1.45
C THR A 64 7.06 11.94 2.57
N ASP A 65 8.20 12.49 2.29
CA ASP A 65 8.91 13.49 3.11
C ASP A 65 8.72 14.92 2.57
N VAL A 66 8.19 15.05 1.34
CA VAL A 66 7.90 16.35 0.67
C VAL A 66 6.49 16.32 0.11
N ASP A 67 5.69 17.36 0.39
CA ASP A 67 4.30 17.46 -0.11
C ASP A 67 4.15 18.58 -1.16
N PRO A 68 3.65 18.28 -2.38
CA PRO A 68 3.24 16.98 -2.90
C PRO A 68 4.41 16.01 -3.12
N CYS A 69 4.13 14.69 -3.09
CA CYS A 69 5.15 13.68 -3.27
C CYS A 69 5.79 13.71 -4.67
N ALA A 70 6.97 13.10 -4.80
CA ALA A 70 7.73 13.04 -6.04
C ALA A 70 6.92 12.55 -7.25
N PHE A 71 5.95 11.64 -7.06
CA PHE A 71 5.10 11.16 -8.15
C PHE A 71 4.05 12.18 -8.59
N CYS A 72 3.53 12.98 -7.67
CA CYS A 72 2.52 13.99 -7.97
C CYS A 72 3.11 15.27 -8.55
N SER A 73 4.36 15.60 -8.21
CA SER A 73 5.08 16.81 -8.67
C SER A 73 5.96 16.58 -9.90
N ALA A 74 6.11 15.33 -10.37
CA ALA A 74 6.98 15.01 -11.50
C ALA A 74 6.36 15.44 -12.84
N ASP A 75 7.08 16.25 -13.62
CA ASP A 75 6.65 16.76 -14.93
C ASP A 75 6.63 15.69 -16.02
N ASP A 76 7.39 14.63 -15.84
CA ASP A 76 7.51 13.51 -16.80
C ASP A 76 6.40 12.45 -16.63
N ARG A 77 5.49 12.63 -15.66
CA ARG A 77 4.38 11.72 -15.40
C ARG A 77 3.06 12.22 -16.02
N ASN A 78 2.34 11.27 -16.59
CA ASN A 78 1.02 11.55 -17.17
C ASN A 78 -0.01 11.75 -16.05
N GLN A 79 -0.35 13.00 -15.79
CA GLN A 79 -1.34 13.40 -14.77
C GLN A 79 -2.78 12.98 -15.12
N HIS A 80 -3.06 12.55 -16.37
CA HIS A 80 -4.37 12.12 -16.82
C HIS A 80 -4.65 10.64 -16.58
N ILE A 81 -3.66 9.86 -16.09
CA ILE A 81 -3.81 8.44 -15.77
C ILE A 81 -3.51 8.23 -14.30
N ILE A 82 -4.51 7.75 -13.55
CA ILE A 82 -4.36 7.47 -12.11
C ILE A 82 -4.42 5.97 -11.87
N CYS A 83 -3.40 5.42 -11.22
CA CYS A 83 -3.41 4.06 -10.68
C CYS A 83 -3.86 4.10 -9.21
N VAL A 84 -4.99 3.46 -8.92
CA VAL A 84 -5.59 3.40 -7.58
C VAL A 84 -5.16 2.13 -6.89
N VAL A 85 -4.55 2.26 -5.72
CA VAL A 85 -4.05 1.16 -4.88
C VAL A 85 -4.63 1.25 -3.47
N GLU A 86 -4.59 0.15 -2.74
CA GLU A 86 -5.09 0.09 -1.35
C GLU A 86 -4.13 0.77 -0.38
N GLU A 87 -2.83 0.44 -0.48
CA GLU A 87 -1.81 0.84 0.48
C GLU A 87 -0.57 1.45 -0.18
N PRO A 88 0.21 2.30 0.51
CA PRO A 88 1.41 2.92 -0.04
C PRO A 88 2.46 1.91 -0.55
N GLN A 89 2.60 0.75 0.10
CA GLN A 89 3.53 -0.30 -0.33
C GLN A 89 3.20 -0.85 -1.72
N ASN A 90 1.93 -0.80 -2.14
CA ASN A 90 1.51 -1.23 -3.47
C ASN A 90 2.09 -0.32 -4.57
N VAL A 91 2.24 0.99 -4.29
CA VAL A 91 2.92 1.93 -5.19
C VAL A 91 4.33 1.45 -5.47
N SER A 92 5.10 1.11 -4.43
CA SER A 92 6.46 0.61 -4.57
C SER A 92 6.54 -0.69 -5.39
N ALA A 93 5.53 -1.55 -5.31
CA ALA A 93 5.48 -2.78 -6.09
C ALA A 93 5.30 -2.49 -7.59
N ILE A 94 4.46 -1.53 -7.95
CA ILE A 94 4.24 -1.11 -9.34
C ILE A 94 5.47 -0.36 -9.89
N GLU A 95 6.05 0.56 -9.13
CA GLU A 95 7.20 1.35 -9.53
C GLU A 95 8.45 0.50 -9.83
N ARG A 96 8.61 -0.65 -9.18
CA ARG A 96 9.71 -1.58 -9.50
C ARG A 96 9.69 -2.08 -10.94
N THR A 97 8.53 -2.07 -11.60
CA THR A 97 8.42 -2.45 -13.01
C THR A 97 8.99 -1.40 -13.96
N ARG A 98 9.02 -0.12 -13.54
CA ARG A 98 9.40 1.06 -14.34
C ARG A 98 8.54 1.32 -15.59
N GLU A 99 7.44 0.58 -15.75
CA GLU A 99 6.55 0.66 -16.93
C GLU A 99 5.43 1.70 -16.75
N PHE A 100 4.96 1.90 -15.51
CA PHE A 100 3.87 2.83 -15.27
C PHE A 100 4.36 4.28 -15.20
N LYS A 101 3.81 5.14 -16.06
CA LYS A 101 4.17 6.56 -16.19
C LYS A 101 3.07 7.52 -15.74
N GLY A 102 1.97 7.01 -15.19
CA GLY A 102 0.91 7.82 -14.60
C GLY A 102 1.20 8.20 -13.15
N VAL A 103 0.18 8.73 -12.47
CA VAL A 103 0.21 9.08 -11.06
C VAL A 103 -0.62 8.11 -10.22
N TYR A 104 -0.48 8.18 -8.90
CA TYR A 104 -1.13 7.24 -7.99
C TYR A 104 -2.25 7.89 -7.19
N HIS A 105 -3.12 7.06 -6.63
CA HIS A 105 -4.01 7.40 -5.54
C HIS A 105 -4.11 6.23 -4.58
N VAL A 106 -3.79 6.45 -3.31
CA VAL A 106 -3.83 5.45 -2.25
C VAL A 106 -5.13 5.60 -1.48
N LEU A 107 -5.88 4.50 -1.35
CA LEU A 107 -7.17 4.47 -0.66
C LEU A 107 -7.04 4.41 0.86
N MET A 108 -5.88 3.99 1.36
CA MET A 108 -5.60 3.70 2.78
C MET A 108 -6.45 2.55 3.32
N GLY A 109 -6.65 1.51 2.51
CA GLY A 109 -7.38 0.29 2.84
C GLY A 109 -8.28 -0.21 1.72
N ALA A 110 -9.13 -1.18 2.04
CA ALA A 110 -10.16 -1.75 1.19
C ALA A 110 -11.51 -1.82 1.94
N LEU A 111 -12.61 -1.90 1.21
CA LEU A 111 -13.93 -2.14 1.81
C LEU A 111 -13.94 -3.50 2.52
N SER A 112 -14.25 -3.51 3.81
CA SER A 112 -14.36 -4.73 4.61
C SER A 112 -15.48 -4.59 5.63
N PRO A 113 -16.72 -4.97 5.26
CA PRO A 113 -17.87 -4.90 6.18
C PRO A 113 -17.66 -5.72 7.46
N LEU A 114 -16.92 -6.84 7.36
CA LEU A 114 -16.60 -7.68 8.52
C LEU A 114 -15.69 -6.97 9.53
N GLN A 115 -14.85 -6.04 9.07
CA GLN A 115 -13.97 -5.23 9.91
C GLN A 115 -14.56 -3.84 10.18
N GLY A 116 -15.79 -3.57 9.72
CA GLY A 116 -16.46 -2.27 9.88
C GLY A 116 -15.89 -1.17 8.99
N ILE A 117 -15.08 -1.49 7.96
CA ILE A 117 -14.47 -0.51 7.05
C ILE A 117 -15.44 -0.23 5.89
N GLY A 118 -16.00 0.97 5.89
CA GLY A 118 -16.90 1.48 4.88
C GLY A 118 -16.25 2.46 3.89
N PRO A 119 -17.02 2.98 2.93
CA PRO A 119 -16.50 3.92 1.92
C PRO A 119 -15.98 5.23 2.51
N ASP A 120 -16.53 5.67 3.64
CA ASP A 120 -16.11 6.92 4.30
C ASP A 120 -14.79 6.81 5.05
N ASP A 121 -14.36 5.59 5.38
CA ASP A 121 -13.07 5.31 6.00
C ASP A 121 -11.93 5.36 4.99
N LEU A 122 -12.26 5.23 3.69
CA LEU A 122 -11.30 5.23 2.60
C LEU A 122 -11.15 6.62 1.96
N LYS A 123 -10.02 6.86 1.32
CA LYS A 123 -9.70 8.14 0.65
C LYS A 123 -10.40 8.32 -0.72
N ILE A 124 -11.63 7.83 -0.85
CA ILE A 124 -12.41 7.85 -2.11
C ILE A 124 -12.80 9.27 -2.50
N LYS A 125 -13.17 10.13 -1.55
CA LYS A 125 -13.55 11.54 -1.82
C LYS A 125 -12.45 12.31 -2.54
N GLY A 126 -11.19 12.10 -2.12
CA GLY A 126 -10.02 12.69 -2.78
C GLY A 126 -9.83 12.21 -4.22
N LEU A 127 -10.09 10.92 -4.49
CA LEU A 127 -10.05 10.37 -5.84
C LEU A 127 -11.10 11.03 -6.76
N LEU A 128 -12.35 11.12 -6.29
CA LEU A 128 -13.43 11.74 -7.06
C LEU A 128 -13.16 13.21 -7.38
N ALA A 129 -12.59 13.97 -6.46
CA ALA A 129 -12.17 15.34 -6.69
C ALA A 129 -11.11 15.47 -7.81
N ARG A 130 -10.19 14.49 -7.93
CA ARG A 130 -9.16 14.48 -8.99
C ARG A 130 -9.73 14.17 -10.37
N VAL A 131 -10.76 13.32 -10.46
CA VAL A 131 -11.39 12.95 -11.74
C VAL A 131 -11.90 14.19 -12.51
N ASN A 132 -12.43 15.16 -11.81
CA ASN A 132 -12.95 16.40 -12.40
C ASN A 132 -11.84 17.29 -13.02
N ASN A 133 -10.58 16.99 -12.81
CA ASN A 133 -9.42 17.76 -13.31
C ASN A 133 -8.80 17.18 -14.59
N GLY A 134 -9.63 16.55 -15.46
CA GLY A 134 -9.18 16.09 -16.77
C GLY A 134 -8.52 14.71 -16.77
N VAL A 135 -8.79 13.88 -15.79
CA VAL A 135 -8.34 12.48 -15.77
C VAL A 135 -9.06 11.69 -16.87
N SER A 136 -8.31 11.02 -17.72
CA SER A 136 -8.83 10.22 -18.83
C SER A 136 -8.99 8.74 -18.49
N GLU A 137 -8.14 8.21 -17.63
CA GLU A 137 -8.16 6.80 -17.22
C GLU A 137 -7.86 6.61 -15.74
N ILE A 138 -8.62 5.72 -15.11
CA ILE A 138 -8.36 5.20 -13.77
C ILE A 138 -8.12 3.70 -13.87
N ILE A 139 -6.94 3.27 -13.43
CA ILE A 139 -6.55 1.87 -13.35
C ILE A 139 -6.78 1.41 -11.90
N LEU A 140 -7.69 0.49 -11.70
CA LEU A 140 -7.94 -0.11 -10.39
C LEU A 140 -6.92 -1.23 -10.15
N ALA A 141 -6.02 -1.00 -9.20
CA ALA A 141 -4.95 -1.92 -8.80
C ALA A 141 -5.11 -2.36 -7.34
N THR A 142 -6.36 -2.62 -6.93
CA THR A 142 -6.66 -3.24 -5.63
C THR A 142 -6.26 -4.71 -5.64
N ASN A 143 -6.01 -5.28 -4.46
CA ASN A 143 -5.60 -6.67 -4.34
C ASN A 143 -6.62 -7.65 -4.95
N PRO A 144 -6.18 -8.79 -5.50
CA PRO A 144 -7.07 -9.80 -6.08
C PRO A 144 -7.68 -10.72 -5.01
N ASN A 145 -8.17 -10.14 -3.91
CA ASN A 145 -8.90 -10.81 -2.83
C ASN A 145 -10.35 -10.29 -2.79
N VAL A 146 -11.17 -10.83 -1.89
CA VAL A 146 -12.60 -10.50 -1.77
C VAL A 146 -12.82 -9.00 -1.51
N GLU A 147 -12.07 -8.43 -0.59
CA GLU A 147 -12.16 -7.02 -0.20
C GLU A 147 -11.72 -6.08 -1.34
N GLY A 148 -10.60 -6.41 -1.99
CA GLY A 148 -10.09 -5.63 -3.11
C GLY A 148 -10.98 -5.70 -4.34
N GLU A 149 -11.62 -6.85 -4.61
CA GLU A 149 -12.62 -7.00 -5.69
C GLU A 149 -13.88 -6.20 -5.39
N ALA A 150 -14.41 -6.28 -4.16
CA ALA A 150 -15.56 -5.49 -3.73
C ALA A 150 -15.27 -3.98 -3.85
N THR A 151 -14.07 -3.56 -3.46
CA THR A 151 -13.60 -2.18 -3.57
C THR A 151 -13.53 -1.73 -5.03
N ALA A 152 -12.96 -2.56 -5.92
CA ALA A 152 -12.89 -2.25 -7.34
C ALA A 152 -14.28 -2.10 -7.98
N ILE A 153 -15.21 -3.02 -7.69
CA ILE A 153 -16.57 -2.96 -8.18
C ILE A 153 -17.28 -1.68 -7.70
N TYR A 154 -17.11 -1.36 -6.41
CA TYR A 154 -17.68 -0.14 -5.84
C TYR A 154 -17.14 1.11 -6.53
N LEU A 155 -15.81 1.23 -6.67
CA LEU A 155 -15.17 2.35 -7.36
C LEU A 155 -15.61 2.45 -8.82
N ALA A 156 -15.68 1.33 -9.54
CA ALA A 156 -16.12 1.32 -10.93
C ALA A 156 -17.55 1.86 -11.09
N ARG A 157 -18.46 1.55 -10.15
CA ARG A 157 -19.84 2.09 -10.15
C ARG A 157 -19.88 3.59 -9.90
N LEU A 158 -18.98 4.12 -9.08
CA LEU A 158 -18.88 5.57 -8.81
C LEU A 158 -18.23 6.34 -9.97
N LEU A 159 -17.21 5.75 -10.61
CA LEU A 159 -16.36 6.43 -11.58
C LEU A 159 -16.92 6.40 -13.00
N LYS A 160 -17.55 5.28 -13.43
CA LYS A 160 -18.10 5.16 -14.78
C LYS A 160 -19.10 6.27 -15.16
N PRO A 161 -20.03 6.69 -14.27
CA PRO A 161 -20.96 7.79 -14.58
C PRO A 161 -20.29 9.14 -14.81
N LEU A 162 -19.03 9.32 -14.33
CA LEU A 162 -18.25 10.54 -14.53
C LEU A 162 -17.57 10.61 -15.90
N GLY A 163 -17.78 9.60 -16.77
CA GLY A 163 -17.22 9.57 -18.12
C GLY A 163 -15.73 9.24 -18.22
N VAL A 164 -15.08 8.86 -17.12
CA VAL A 164 -13.67 8.44 -17.11
C VAL A 164 -13.56 6.97 -17.50
N LYS A 165 -12.53 6.63 -18.29
CA LYS A 165 -12.21 5.22 -18.59
C LYS A 165 -11.74 4.53 -17.30
N VAL A 166 -12.42 3.45 -16.93
CA VAL A 166 -12.03 2.64 -15.75
C VAL A 166 -11.55 1.28 -16.22
N THR A 167 -10.30 0.98 -15.90
CA THR A 167 -9.64 -0.30 -16.20
C THR A 167 -9.21 -0.99 -14.90
N ARG A 168 -8.84 -2.26 -14.99
CA ARG A 168 -8.33 -3.03 -13.87
C ARG A 168 -7.02 -3.72 -14.29
N ILE A 169 -6.08 -3.88 -13.36
CA ILE A 169 -4.90 -4.70 -13.61
C ILE A 169 -5.31 -6.12 -13.97
N ALA A 170 -4.57 -6.73 -14.90
CA ALA A 170 -4.82 -8.09 -15.33
C ALA A 170 -4.66 -9.08 -14.16
N MET A 171 -5.53 -10.09 -14.16
CA MET A 171 -5.49 -11.19 -13.21
C MET A 171 -5.31 -12.50 -13.96
N GLY A 172 -4.59 -13.44 -13.36
CA GLY A 172 -4.39 -14.76 -13.97
C GLY A 172 -3.13 -15.45 -13.44
N VAL A 173 -2.69 -16.45 -14.20
CA VAL A 173 -1.51 -17.25 -13.84
C VAL A 173 -0.25 -16.38 -13.87
N PRO A 174 0.54 -16.35 -12.79
CA PRO A 174 1.78 -15.58 -12.74
C PRO A 174 2.80 -16.09 -13.76
N VAL A 175 3.57 -15.17 -14.34
CA VAL A 175 4.67 -15.53 -15.25
C VAL A 175 5.72 -16.33 -14.48
N GLY A 176 6.12 -17.46 -15.06
CA GLY A 176 7.12 -18.38 -14.48
C GLY A 176 6.54 -19.46 -13.56
N SER A 177 5.21 -19.56 -13.45
CA SER A 177 4.55 -20.69 -12.80
C SER A 177 3.98 -21.68 -13.83
N ASP A 178 3.94 -22.97 -13.46
CA ASP A 178 3.30 -24.01 -14.27
C ASP A 178 1.79 -23.98 -14.08
N LEU A 179 1.03 -24.24 -15.14
CA LEU A 179 -0.44 -24.19 -15.13
C LEU A 179 -1.06 -25.17 -14.14
N GLU A 180 -0.40 -26.32 -13.90
CA GLU A 180 -0.89 -27.38 -13.02
C GLU A 180 -0.95 -26.96 -11.53
N TYR A 181 -0.22 -25.91 -11.12
CA TYR A 181 -0.24 -25.40 -9.75
C TYR A 181 -1.21 -24.24 -9.55
N ALA A 182 -1.86 -23.75 -10.61
CA ALA A 182 -2.85 -22.70 -10.49
C ALA A 182 -4.15 -23.25 -9.90
N ASP A 183 -4.70 -22.56 -8.90
CA ASP A 183 -6.01 -22.86 -8.36
C ASP A 183 -7.14 -22.54 -9.37
N GLU A 184 -8.34 -23.09 -9.12
CA GLU A 184 -9.48 -22.95 -10.02
C GLU A 184 -9.87 -21.50 -10.27
N VAL A 185 -9.79 -20.62 -9.26
CA VAL A 185 -10.17 -19.20 -9.36
C VAL A 185 -9.15 -18.46 -10.22
N THR A 186 -7.87 -18.70 -10.00
CA THR A 186 -6.77 -18.13 -10.80
C THR A 186 -6.89 -18.55 -12.25
N MET A 187 -7.15 -19.84 -12.50
CA MET A 187 -7.31 -20.35 -13.87
C MET A 187 -8.56 -19.79 -14.55
N HIS A 188 -9.67 -19.67 -13.83
CA HIS A 188 -10.89 -19.03 -14.35
C HIS A 188 -10.62 -17.59 -14.79
N LYS A 189 -9.95 -16.81 -13.94
CA LYS A 189 -9.58 -15.40 -14.23
C LYS A 189 -8.62 -15.30 -15.41
N ALA A 190 -7.68 -16.23 -15.55
CA ALA A 190 -6.77 -16.27 -16.69
C ALA A 190 -7.51 -16.51 -18.03
N ILE A 191 -8.49 -17.43 -18.03
CA ILE A 191 -9.29 -17.74 -19.22
C ILE A 191 -10.25 -16.59 -19.54
N GLU A 192 -10.89 -15.98 -18.54
CA GLU A 192 -11.75 -14.82 -18.70
C GLU A 192 -11.00 -13.62 -19.28
N GLY A 193 -9.79 -13.34 -18.76
CA GLY A 193 -8.93 -12.24 -19.16
C GLY A 193 -8.02 -12.52 -20.36
N ARG A 194 -8.21 -13.64 -21.09
CA ARG A 194 -7.37 -14.01 -22.24
C ARG A 194 -7.36 -12.94 -23.31
N ARG A 195 -6.21 -12.75 -23.96
CA ARG A 195 -6.01 -11.79 -25.04
C ARG A 195 -5.78 -12.52 -26.37
N GLU A 196 -6.15 -11.85 -27.45
CA GLU A 196 -5.77 -12.24 -28.80
C GLU A 196 -4.26 -12.03 -28.99
N VAL A 197 -3.60 -12.96 -29.71
CA VAL A 197 -2.14 -12.98 -29.96
C VAL A 197 -1.86 -12.63 -31.40
#